data_e0f3aa7c6128470a6369d224898b6895
#
_entry.id   e0f3aa7c6128470a6369d224898b6895
#
_cell.length_a   1.000
_cell.length_b   1.000
_cell.length_c   1.000
_cell.angle_alpha   90.00
_cell.angle_beta   90.00
_cell.angle_gamma   90.00
#
_symmetry.space_group_name_H-M   'P 1'
#
loop_
_entity.id
_entity.type
_entity.pdbx_description
1 polymer ?
#
loop_
_entity_poly.entity_id
_entity_poly.type
_entity_poly.pdbx_seq_one_letter_code
_entity_poly.pdbx_strand_id
1 'polypeptide(L)'
;MVMDMKLQMVDLHGQYLKIKKEVDTGIRQVIETSAFINGPQVKEFASNLATYSGCKHVITCGNGTDALQIALMSLGLKPGDEVIVPAFTYVASAEVIGLLGLIPVMVDVDYATFCLLYTSPSP
;
A
#
# COMPACT_ATOMS: atom_id res chain seq x y z
N MET A 1 -42.17 -1.01 3.17
CA MET A 1 -41.15 -1.30 2.15
C MET A 1 -39.80 -1.27 2.84
N VAL A 2 -39.33 -2.43 3.29
CA VAL A 2 -38.01 -2.54 3.96
C VAL A 2 -36.99 -2.37 2.86
N MET A 3 -36.21 -1.26 2.88
CA MET A 3 -35.06 -1.11 2.02
C MET A 3 -34.07 -2.22 2.38
N ASP A 4 -33.82 -3.10 1.43
CA ASP A 4 -32.80 -4.14 1.53
C ASP A 4 -31.42 -3.43 1.45
N MET A 5 -31.00 -2.86 2.57
CA MET A 5 -29.67 -2.22 2.69
C MET A 5 -28.63 -3.33 2.75
N LYS A 6 -28.05 -3.66 1.60
CA LYS A 6 -26.86 -4.52 1.56
C LYS A 6 -25.73 -3.80 2.30
N LEU A 7 -25.37 -4.29 3.47
CA LEU A 7 -24.18 -3.87 4.19
C LEU A 7 -22.94 -4.17 3.32
N GLN A 8 -22.22 -3.12 2.94
CA GLN A 8 -20.94 -3.24 2.22
C GLN A 8 -19.81 -2.95 3.19
N MET A 9 -18.71 -3.68 3.08
CA MET A 9 -17.49 -3.41 3.87
C MET A 9 -16.93 -2.02 3.60
N VAL A 10 -17.00 -1.55 2.36
CA VAL A 10 -16.50 -0.24 1.92
C VAL A 10 -17.44 0.33 0.87
N ASP A 11 -17.89 1.57 1.03
CA ASP A 11 -18.70 2.28 0.05
C ASP A 11 -17.82 3.11 -0.91
N LEU A 12 -17.12 2.43 -1.81
CA LEU A 12 -16.28 3.07 -2.83
C LEU A 12 -17.10 3.90 -3.82
N HIS A 13 -18.33 3.47 -4.12
CA HIS A 13 -19.19 4.21 -5.04
C HIS A 13 -19.64 5.55 -4.44
N GLY A 14 -20.05 5.56 -3.18
CA GLY A 14 -20.41 6.80 -2.47
C GLY A 14 -19.20 7.74 -2.35
N GLN A 15 -18.02 7.22 -2.11
CA GLN A 15 -16.79 8.01 -2.12
C GLN A 15 -16.54 8.63 -3.50
N TYR A 16 -16.60 7.84 -4.57
CA TYR A 16 -16.43 8.32 -5.94
C TYR A 16 -17.43 9.43 -6.29
N LEU A 17 -18.70 9.29 -5.93
CA LEU A 17 -19.71 10.30 -6.23
C LEU A 17 -19.37 11.68 -5.64
N LYS A 18 -18.71 11.71 -4.48
CA LYS A 18 -18.29 12.96 -3.82
C LYS A 18 -17.20 13.69 -4.58
N ILE A 19 -16.30 12.96 -5.22
CA ILE A 19 -15.13 13.50 -5.95
C ILE A 19 -15.21 13.27 -7.46
N LYS A 20 -16.38 12.84 -7.94
CA LYS A 20 -16.61 12.41 -9.34
C LYS A 20 -16.11 13.43 -10.37
N LYS A 21 -16.44 14.71 -10.16
CA LYS A 21 -16.08 15.76 -11.12
C LYS A 21 -14.55 15.89 -11.29
N GLU A 22 -13.82 15.83 -10.20
CA GLU A 22 -12.36 15.95 -10.20
C GLU A 22 -11.71 14.73 -10.84
N VAL A 23 -12.17 13.53 -10.43
CA VAL A 23 -11.65 12.26 -10.95
C VAL A 23 -11.91 12.13 -12.46
N ASP A 24 -13.15 12.35 -12.92
CA ASP A 24 -13.49 12.23 -14.34
C ASP A 24 -12.73 13.25 -15.19
N THR A 25 -12.53 14.46 -14.68
CA THR A 25 -11.75 15.49 -15.37
C THR A 25 -10.28 15.08 -15.49
N GLY A 26 -9.68 14.60 -14.41
CA GLY A 26 -8.28 14.15 -14.41
C GLY A 26 -8.05 12.96 -15.35
N ILE A 27 -8.95 11.96 -15.33
CA ILE A 27 -8.88 10.81 -16.24
C ILE A 27 -8.98 11.27 -17.70
N ARG A 28 -9.93 12.14 -18.02
CA ARG A 28 -10.11 12.68 -19.39
C ARG A 28 -8.86 13.41 -19.85
N GLN A 29 -8.28 14.25 -19.02
CA GLN A 29 -7.06 14.98 -19.34
C GLN A 29 -5.89 14.05 -19.69
N VAL A 30 -5.71 12.96 -18.93
CA VAL A 30 -4.66 11.97 -19.21
C VAL A 30 -4.88 11.29 -20.56
N ILE A 31 -6.14 10.95 -20.87
CA ILE A 31 -6.51 10.32 -22.16
C ILE A 31 -6.26 11.28 -23.32
N GLU A 32 -6.73 12.52 -23.22
CA GLU A 32 -6.59 13.55 -24.27
C GLU A 32 -5.12 13.88 -24.57
N THR A 33 -4.28 13.90 -23.53
CA THR A 33 -2.85 14.18 -23.69
C THR A 33 -2.00 12.94 -23.97
N SER A 34 -2.59 11.74 -23.88
CA SER A 34 -1.89 10.45 -23.99
C SER A 34 -0.68 10.30 -23.04
N ALA A 35 -0.70 11.01 -21.90
CA ALA A 35 0.39 11.03 -20.92
C ALA A 35 0.28 9.85 -19.94
N PHE A 36 0.27 8.61 -20.44
CA PHE A 36 0.03 7.40 -19.65
C PHE A 36 1.23 6.94 -18.84
N ILE A 37 2.47 7.25 -19.26
CA ILE A 37 3.69 6.80 -18.62
C ILE A 37 4.40 8.00 -17.98
N ASN A 38 4.56 7.98 -16.65
CA ASN A 38 5.21 9.04 -15.88
C ASN A 38 4.70 10.47 -16.23
N GLY A 39 3.40 10.57 -16.45
CA GLY A 39 2.75 11.84 -16.78
C GLY A 39 2.85 12.89 -15.66
N PRO A 40 2.41 14.13 -15.95
CA PRO A 40 2.44 15.22 -14.96
C PRO A 40 1.71 14.87 -13.66
N GLN A 41 0.62 14.13 -13.74
CA GLN A 41 -0.20 13.71 -12.59
C GLN A 41 0.57 12.82 -11.61
N VAL A 42 1.48 11.98 -12.10
CA VAL A 42 2.33 11.13 -11.25
C VAL A 42 3.29 11.99 -10.41
N LYS A 43 3.88 13.01 -11.05
CA LYS A 43 4.79 13.94 -10.37
C LYS A 43 4.05 14.82 -9.37
N GLU A 44 2.87 15.29 -9.73
CA GLU A 44 2.01 16.08 -8.87
C GLU A 44 1.58 15.26 -7.65
N PHE A 45 1.14 14.02 -7.83
CA PHE A 45 0.81 13.10 -6.75
C PHE A 45 2.00 12.92 -5.79
N ALA A 46 3.19 12.63 -6.32
CA ALA A 46 4.39 12.45 -5.50
C ALA A 46 4.72 13.71 -4.68
N SER A 47 4.62 14.89 -5.28
CA SER A 47 4.87 16.18 -4.61
C SER A 47 3.83 16.45 -3.51
N ASN A 48 2.55 16.24 -3.81
CA ASN A 48 1.46 16.46 -2.87
C ASN A 48 1.55 15.49 -1.67
N LEU A 49 1.87 14.22 -1.94
CA LEU A 49 2.04 13.23 -0.89
C LEU A 49 3.27 13.50 -0.03
N ALA A 50 4.38 13.97 -0.63
CA ALA A 50 5.57 14.40 0.11
C ALA A 50 5.23 15.54 1.08
N THR A 51 4.49 16.53 0.59
CA THR A 51 4.04 17.67 1.41
C THR A 51 3.10 17.22 2.54
N TYR A 52 2.13 16.37 2.23
CA TYR A 52 1.16 15.88 3.20
C TYR A 52 1.81 15.05 4.32
N SER A 53 2.74 14.17 3.97
CA SER A 53 3.43 13.28 4.92
C SER A 53 4.67 13.89 5.59
N GLY A 54 5.12 15.07 5.14
CA GLY A 54 6.32 15.74 5.65
C GLY A 54 7.62 15.03 5.26
N CYS A 55 7.60 14.12 4.28
CA CYS A 55 8.80 13.44 3.80
C CYS A 55 9.47 14.22 2.66
N LYS A 56 10.78 13.99 2.46
CA LYS A 56 11.55 14.68 1.41
C LYS A 56 11.27 14.13 0.01
N HIS A 57 11.02 12.85 -0.08
CA HIS A 57 10.88 12.14 -1.36
C HIS A 57 9.74 11.14 -1.30
N VAL A 58 9.03 11.02 -2.40
CA VAL A 58 8.02 9.99 -2.65
C VAL A 58 8.37 9.27 -3.93
N ILE A 59 8.46 7.95 -3.87
CA ILE A 59 8.67 7.08 -5.02
C ILE A 59 7.34 6.42 -5.33
N THR A 60 6.82 6.68 -6.52
CA THR A 60 5.56 6.09 -6.99
C THR A 60 5.79 4.69 -7.55
N CYS A 61 4.84 3.80 -7.28
CA CYS A 61 4.85 2.41 -7.76
C CYS A 61 3.43 2.00 -8.16
N GLY A 62 3.26 0.80 -8.70
CA GLY A 62 1.99 0.35 -9.23
C GLY A 62 0.93 0.06 -8.16
N ASN A 63 1.36 -0.43 -6.99
CA ASN A 63 0.48 -0.83 -5.90
C ASN A 63 1.25 -0.98 -4.58
N GLY A 64 0.54 -1.32 -3.48
CA GLY A 64 1.14 -1.49 -2.16
C GLY A 64 2.08 -2.69 -2.05
N THR A 65 1.85 -3.77 -2.78
CA THR A 65 2.75 -4.93 -2.82
C THR A 65 4.10 -4.56 -3.43
N ASP A 66 4.07 -3.85 -4.57
CA ASP A 66 5.29 -3.31 -5.19
C ASP A 66 6.04 -2.37 -4.24
N ALA A 67 5.31 -1.53 -3.49
CA ALA A 67 5.92 -0.63 -2.51
C ALA A 67 6.69 -1.39 -1.43
N LEU A 68 6.12 -2.46 -0.88
CA LEU A 68 6.78 -3.32 0.11
C LEU A 68 8.02 -4.00 -0.49
N GLN A 69 7.89 -4.54 -1.70
CA GLN A 69 9.00 -5.19 -2.39
C GLN A 69 10.17 -4.23 -2.65
N ILE A 70 9.88 -3.04 -3.19
CA ILE A 70 10.88 -2.01 -3.46
C ILE A 70 11.57 -1.56 -2.16
N ALA A 71 10.80 -1.40 -1.08
CA ALA A 71 11.35 -1.05 0.23
C ALA A 71 12.33 -2.11 0.73
N LEU A 72 11.98 -3.39 0.69
CA LEU A 72 12.88 -4.48 1.06
C LEU A 72 14.14 -4.54 0.18
N MET A 73 13.99 -4.37 -1.13
CA MET A 73 15.13 -4.32 -2.07
C MET A 73 16.11 -3.19 -1.73
N SER A 74 15.61 -2.06 -1.22
CA SER A 74 16.44 -0.90 -0.85
C SER A 74 17.31 -1.12 0.38
N LEU A 75 17.01 -2.13 1.20
CA LEU A 75 17.73 -2.44 2.43
C LEU A 75 19.03 -3.23 2.21
N GLY A 76 19.28 -3.70 1.00
CA GLY A 76 20.49 -4.47 0.68
C GLY A 76 20.53 -5.86 1.30
N LEU A 77 19.38 -6.43 1.64
CA LEU A 77 19.23 -7.78 2.18
C LEU A 77 19.68 -8.83 1.15
N LYS A 78 20.13 -9.97 1.64
CA LYS A 78 20.59 -11.10 0.86
C LYS A 78 19.65 -12.28 0.96
N PRO A 79 19.56 -13.14 -0.05
CA PRO A 79 18.81 -14.37 0.05
C PRO A 79 19.20 -15.18 1.31
N GLY A 80 18.21 -15.60 2.08
CA GLY A 80 18.38 -16.29 3.36
C GLY A 80 18.36 -15.38 4.60
N ASP A 81 18.38 -14.06 4.45
CA ASP A 81 18.16 -13.14 5.58
C ASP A 81 16.71 -13.25 6.09
N GLU A 82 16.55 -13.17 7.40
CA GLU A 82 15.26 -13.27 8.06
C GLU A 82 14.60 -11.90 8.18
N VAL A 83 13.28 -11.85 7.92
CA VAL A 83 12.46 -10.64 8.08
C VAL A 83 11.27 -10.96 8.95
N ILE A 84 11.18 -10.30 10.10
CA ILE A 84 10.06 -10.45 11.03
C ILE A 84 8.82 -9.81 10.44
N VAL A 85 7.71 -10.55 10.43
CA VAL A 85 6.42 -10.11 9.89
C VAL A 85 5.27 -10.55 10.80
N PRO A 86 4.24 -9.72 11.01
CA PRO A 86 3.06 -10.14 11.77
C PRO A 86 2.36 -11.33 11.13
N ALA A 87 1.94 -12.31 11.93
CA ALA A 87 1.11 -13.41 11.45
C ALA A 87 -0.30 -12.93 11.06
N PHE A 88 -0.81 -11.90 11.71
CA PHE A 88 -2.09 -11.27 11.41
C PHE A 88 -1.89 -10.05 10.51
N THR A 89 -1.73 -10.31 9.21
CA THR A 89 -1.57 -9.26 8.20
C THR A 89 -2.06 -9.75 6.83
N TYR A 90 -2.08 -8.85 5.86
CA TYR A 90 -2.35 -9.22 4.47
C TYR A 90 -1.19 -10.03 3.90
N VAL A 91 -1.50 -11.06 3.10
CA VAL A 91 -0.53 -12.02 2.57
C VAL A 91 0.68 -11.36 1.87
N ALA A 92 0.49 -10.23 1.21
CA ALA A 92 1.57 -9.51 0.52
C ALA A 92 2.76 -9.20 1.44
N SER A 93 2.55 -9.01 2.74
CA SER A 93 3.63 -8.73 3.69
C SER A 93 4.64 -9.88 3.80
N ALA A 94 4.17 -11.12 3.76
CA ALA A 94 5.03 -12.30 3.78
C ALA A 94 5.47 -12.72 2.36
N GLU A 95 4.60 -12.53 1.36
CA GLU A 95 4.84 -12.89 -0.03
C GLU A 95 6.06 -12.17 -0.61
N VAL A 96 6.18 -10.85 -0.41
CA VAL A 96 7.31 -10.07 -0.93
C VAL A 96 8.64 -10.49 -0.32
N ILE A 97 8.64 -10.95 0.94
CA ILE A 97 9.83 -11.49 1.60
C ILE A 97 10.26 -12.77 0.88
N GLY A 98 9.33 -13.70 0.65
CA GLY A 98 9.61 -14.95 -0.07
C GLY A 98 10.03 -14.74 -1.52
N LEU A 99 9.40 -13.78 -2.24
CA LEU A 99 9.75 -13.45 -3.63
C LEU A 99 11.20 -12.95 -3.78
N LEU A 100 11.75 -12.30 -2.75
CA LEU A 100 13.13 -11.84 -2.74
C LEU A 100 14.13 -12.92 -2.25
N GLY A 101 13.66 -14.14 -1.98
CA GLY A 101 14.48 -15.22 -1.45
C GLY A 101 14.86 -15.02 0.03
N LEU A 102 14.16 -14.15 0.73
CA LEU A 102 14.29 -13.92 2.16
C LEU A 102 13.40 -14.90 2.95
N ILE A 103 13.60 -15.01 4.24
CA ILE A 103 12.86 -15.91 5.12
C ILE A 103 11.86 -15.10 5.96
N PRO A 104 10.54 -15.26 5.76
CA PRO A 104 9.56 -14.61 6.62
C PRO A 104 9.49 -15.30 7.98
N VAL A 105 9.78 -14.58 9.04
CA VAL A 105 9.64 -15.04 10.42
C VAL A 105 8.31 -14.50 10.97
N MET A 106 7.31 -15.37 11.02
CA MET A 106 5.98 -15.02 11.52
C MET A 106 6.00 -14.86 13.02
N VAL A 107 5.52 -13.73 13.53
CA VAL A 107 5.35 -13.49 14.97
C VAL A 107 3.92 -13.05 15.26
N ASP A 108 3.49 -13.29 16.48
CA ASP A 108 2.14 -12.93 16.92
C ASP A 108 1.97 -11.43 17.12
N VAL A 109 0.74 -10.98 17.25
CA VAL A 109 0.36 -9.59 17.45
C VAL A 109 -0.40 -9.40 18.76
N ASP A 110 -0.30 -8.23 19.32
CA ASP A 110 -1.14 -7.85 20.46
C ASP A 110 -2.62 -7.84 20.07
N TYR A 111 -3.45 -8.49 20.87
CA TYR A 111 -4.87 -8.70 20.56
C TYR A 111 -5.67 -7.38 20.45
N ALA A 112 -5.31 -6.37 21.22
CA ALA A 112 -6.06 -5.11 21.27
C ALA A 112 -5.62 -4.11 20.18
N THR A 113 -4.33 -4.10 19.87
CA THR A 113 -3.74 -3.10 18.96
C THR A 113 -3.38 -3.65 17.60
N PHE A 114 -3.32 -4.97 17.44
CA PHE A 114 -2.80 -5.68 16.27
C PHE A 114 -1.37 -5.30 15.90
N CYS A 115 -0.64 -4.66 16.82
CA CYS A 115 0.77 -4.35 16.64
C CYS A 115 1.63 -5.58 16.89
N LEU A 116 2.78 -5.62 16.20
CA LEU A 116 3.77 -6.67 16.38
C LEU A 116 4.20 -6.77 17.86
N LEU A 117 4.26 -7.99 18.38
CA LEU A 117 4.77 -8.23 19.73
C LEU A 117 6.31 -8.22 19.72
N TYR A 118 6.89 -7.11 20.12
CA TYR A 118 8.34 -6.96 20.27
C TYR A 118 8.91 -7.74 21.48
N THR A 119 8.04 -8.26 22.33
CA THR A 119 8.39 -9.01 23.55
C THR A 119 8.12 -10.50 23.41
N SER A 120 7.95 -11.02 22.21
CA SER A 120 7.89 -12.47 22.01
C SER A 120 9.17 -13.11 22.57
N PRO A 121 9.07 -14.10 23.48
CA PRO A 121 10.26 -14.73 23.98
C PRO A 121 11.03 -15.33 22.81
N SER A 122 12.29 -14.95 22.68
CA SER A 122 13.22 -15.68 21.79
C SER A 122 13.14 -17.16 22.12
N PRO A 123 13.07 -18.04 21.12
CA PRO A 123 13.11 -19.48 21.33
C PRO A 123 14.38 -19.91 22.06
#